data_84dd6a69d5fe2bf1cc1fc19a4d6933ee
#
_entry.id   84dd6a69d5fe2bf1cc1fc19a4d6933ee
#
_cell.length_a   1.000
_cell.length_b   1.000
_cell.length_c   1.000
_cell.angle_alpha   90.00
_cell.angle_beta   90.00
_cell.angle_gamma   90.00
#
_symmetry.space_group_name_H-M   'P 1'
#
loop_
_entity.id
_entity.type
_entity.pdbx_description
1 polymer ?
#
loop_
_entity_poly.entity_id
_entity_poly.type
_entity_poly.pdbx_seq_one_letter_code
_entity_poly.pdbx_strand_id
1 'polypeptide(L)'
;MKNLSLSQFRTLVAALSAGMLLASCSRREQDHPALLTLEKEIVLSGVEGRIDHFSEDVPGKRLFVAALGNGTVEVVDLKKGERSAEIKGLKEPQGVYYNAKNGELYVASGGDGTLRIYDGTSLTLRQTLEFGDDADNVRYEARSGHVLVGYGNGGLGLVDASGQKVGTIPLNSHPESFQLEEGDSRIFVNVPKEFAVAVVDRTRHTVIAKWGLDWTFGNYPMALDEADKRLFVGCRLPARLVVLNTDSGQVVAKLPVVGDTDDVYFDPTRRFVYVIGGDGAVDVFQMSDPNHCEHVGRTNTASGARTGLFIPDLDRLFVAVPHRGSQAAKVLVYRTTESAR
;
A
#
# COMPACT_ATOMS: atom_id res chain seq x y z
N MET A 1 -79.68 29.41 22.28
CA MET A 1 -79.99 30.50 23.20
C MET A 1 -78.90 30.61 24.22
N LYS A 2 -78.49 31.83 24.41
CA LYS A 2 -77.71 32.39 25.54
C LYS A 2 -76.26 32.11 25.68
N ASN A 3 -75.49 33.13 25.29
CA ASN A 3 -74.20 33.60 25.70
C ASN A 3 -73.99 33.62 27.23
N LEU A 4 -72.72 33.42 27.61
CA LEU A 4 -72.08 34.06 28.77
C LEU A 4 -70.59 33.75 28.61
N SER A 5 -69.80 34.63 28.35
CA SER A 5 -69.15 35.84 28.85
C SER A 5 -67.91 35.51 29.70
N LEU A 6 -66.77 36.06 29.15
CA LEU A 6 -65.48 36.19 29.84
C LEU A 6 -65.62 36.75 31.23
N SER A 7 -64.81 36.22 32.14
CA SER A 7 -63.93 37.10 32.95
C SER A 7 -63.24 36.31 34.08
N GLN A 8 -61.92 36.52 34.14
CA GLN A 8 -61.06 36.55 35.33
C GLN A 8 -60.86 35.29 36.18
N PHE A 9 -59.70 34.73 36.03
CA PHE A 9 -58.87 34.38 37.18
C PHE A 9 -57.39 34.63 36.87
N ARG A 10 -56.90 35.75 37.33
CA ARG A 10 -55.47 35.97 37.59
C ARG A 10 -55.18 35.29 38.92
N THR A 11 -54.20 34.45 39.02
CA THR A 11 -53.27 34.48 40.16
C THR A 11 -52.20 33.35 40.07
N LEU A 12 -51.02 33.74 40.32
CA LEU A 12 -49.82 33.03 40.78
C LEU A 12 -49.28 31.88 39.91
N VAL A 13 -48.37 32.26 39.02
CA VAL A 13 -47.31 31.37 38.59
C VAL A 13 -46.07 31.65 39.45
N ALA A 14 -45.84 30.78 40.42
CA ALA A 14 -44.56 30.73 41.13
C ALA A 14 -43.49 30.18 40.19
N ALA A 15 -42.50 31.00 39.92
CA ALA A 15 -41.32 30.63 39.16
C ALA A 15 -40.48 29.62 39.97
N LEU A 16 -40.55 28.34 39.61
CA LEU A 16 -39.52 27.37 39.96
C LEU A 16 -38.49 27.37 38.79
N SER A 17 -37.44 28.16 38.93
CA SER A 17 -36.24 28.07 38.14
C SER A 17 -35.46 26.80 38.55
N ALA A 18 -35.76 25.67 37.92
CA ALA A 18 -34.92 24.49 37.98
C ALA A 18 -33.70 24.75 37.09
N GLY A 19 -32.60 25.12 37.71
CA GLY A 19 -31.29 25.19 37.06
C GLY A 19 -30.89 23.81 36.57
N MET A 20 -31.06 23.54 35.27
CA MET A 20 -30.38 22.43 34.59
C MET A 20 -28.87 22.79 34.48
N LEU A 21 -28.09 22.28 35.41
CA LEU A 21 -26.67 22.16 35.26
C LEU A 21 -26.43 21.19 34.11
N LEU A 22 -26.23 21.72 32.90
CA LEU A 22 -25.61 20.99 31.78
C LEU A 22 -24.16 20.70 32.18
N ALA A 23 -23.96 19.56 32.85
CA ALA A 23 -22.62 18.96 32.92
C ALA A 23 -22.22 18.61 31.50
N SER A 24 -21.52 19.53 30.84
CA SER A 24 -20.79 19.21 29.63
C SER A 24 -19.68 18.21 30.03
N CYS A 25 -19.98 16.92 29.89
CA CYS A 25 -18.93 15.90 29.80
C CYS A 25 -18.09 16.22 28.53
N SER A 26 -17.13 17.11 28.67
CA SER A 26 -16.00 17.12 27.77
C SER A 26 -15.33 15.76 27.96
N ARG A 27 -15.64 14.79 27.06
CA ARG A 27 -14.75 13.68 26.85
C ARG A 27 -13.38 14.31 26.56
N ARG A 28 -12.46 14.22 27.50
CA ARG A 28 -11.06 14.37 27.18
C ARG A 28 -10.80 13.32 26.11
N GLU A 29 -10.63 13.73 24.85
CA GLU A 29 -9.92 12.92 23.87
C GLU A 29 -8.61 12.58 24.58
N GLN A 30 -8.45 11.31 24.91
CA GLN A 30 -7.15 10.83 25.33
C GLN A 30 -6.26 11.08 24.12
N ASP A 31 -5.28 11.96 24.25
CA ASP A 31 -4.20 12.14 23.30
C ASP A 31 -3.44 10.80 23.18
N HIS A 32 -3.97 9.91 22.35
CA HIS A 32 -3.20 8.75 21.93
C HIS A 32 -2.04 9.26 21.05
N PRO A 33 -0.80 8.89 21.35
CA PRO A 33 0.32 9.31 20.52
C PRO A 33 0.02 8.91 19.08
N ALA A 34 0.27 9.82 18.14
CA ALA A 34 0.04 9.56 16.74
C ALA A 34 0.84 8.34 16.30
N LEU A 35 0.18 7.33 15.72
CA LEU A 35 0.81 6.08 15.26
C LEU A 35 1.81 6.34 14.12
N LEU A 36 1.58 7.40 13.36
CA LEU A 36 2.46 7.89 12.30
C LEU A 36 2.78 9.37 12.56
N THR A 37 4.03 9.69 12.78
CA THR A 37 4.51 11.06 12.99
C THR A 37 5.30 11.52 11.78
N LEU A 38 4.83 12.57 11.09
CA LEU A 38 5.54 13.16 9.95
C LEU A 38 6.86 13.76 10.44
N GLU A 39 7.99 13.25 9.92
CA GLU A 39 9.32 13.74 10.26
C GLU A 39 9.91 14.64 9.18
N LYS A 40 9.61 14.34 7.92
CA LYS A 40 10.20 15.03 6.78
C LYS A 40 9.32 14.98 5.55
N GLU A 41 9.41 16.03 4.74
CA GLU A 41 8.95 16.06 3.36
C GLU A 41 10.17 16.17 2.44
N ILE A 42 10.27 15.30 1.45
CA ILE A 42 11.34 15.30 0.46
C ILE A 42 10.75 15.70 -0.87
N VAL A 43 11.00 16.93 -1.29
CA VAL A 43 10.44 17.47 -2.54
C VAL A 43 11.11 16.82 -3.75
N LEU A 44 10.29 16.37 -4.70
CA LEU A 44 10.70 15.84 -5.99
C LEU A 44 10.47 16.90 -7.08
N SER A 45 11.34 17.90 -7.11
CA SER A 45 11.19 19.06 -8.00
C SER A 45 11.15 18.65 -9.48
N GLY A 46 10.13 19.11 -10.21
CA GLY A 46 9.95 18.82 -11.65
C GLY A 46 9.42 17.43 -11.96
N VAL A 47 9.00 16.65 -10.95
CA VAL A 47 8.31 15.38 -11.16
C VAL A 47 6.82 15.67 -11.35
N GLU A 48 6.27 15.14 -12.43
CA GLU A 48 4.89 15.35 -12.84
C GLU A 48 4.07 14.06 -12.79
N GLY A 49 2.76 14.21 -12.60
CA GLY A 49 1.80 13.13 -12.69
C GLY A 49 1.90 12.09 -11.57
N ARG A 50 1.44 10.88 -11.87
CA ARG A 50 1.36 9.75 -10.91
C ARG A 50 2.75 9.27 -10.52
N ILE A 51 2.91 8.94 -9.24
CA ILE A 51 4.04 8.19 -8.69
C ILE A 51 3.53 6.79 -8.32
N ASP A 52 4.36 5.78 -8.56
CA ASP A 52 4.04 4.39 -8.30
C ASP A 52 4.95 3.77 -7.22
N HIS A 53 5.38 2.53 -7.38
CA HIS A 53 6.03 1.78 -6.31
C HIS A 53 7.47 2.24 -6.00
N PHE A 54 7.94 1.82 -4.85
CA PHE A 54 9.25 2.17 -4.30
C PHE A 54 10.10 0.92 -4.05
N SER A 55 11.40 1.13 -3.99
CA SER A 55 12.35 0.17 -3.43
C SER A 55 13.43 0.85 -2.63
N GLU A 56 14.01 0.13 -1.68
CA GLU A 56 15.03 0.65 -0.77
C GLU A 56 16.40 0.03 -1.03
N ASP A 57 17.43 0.80 -0.72
CA ASP A 57 18.79 0.37 -0.46
C ASP A 57 19.18 0.86 0.94
N VAL A 58 18.83 0.07 1.96
CA VAL A 58 19.05 0.46 3.36
C VAL A 58 20.54 0.67 3.67
N PRO A 59 21.48 -0.22 3.26
CA PRO A 59 22.90 0.02 3.45
C PRO A 59 23.40 1.28 2.76
N GLY A 60 22.99 1.53 1.51
CA GLY A 60 23.34 2.73 0.74
C GLY A 60 22.56 3.97 1.13
N LYS A 61 21.55 3.83 2.01
CA LYS A 61 20.65 4.92 2.43
C LYS A 61 19.95 5.61 1.27
N ARG A 62 19.43 4.83 0.34
CA ARG A 62 18.73 5.32 -0.86
C ARG A 62 17.33 4.77 -0.94
N LEU A 63 16.46 5.55 -1.57
CA LEU A 63 15.14 5.14 -1.97
C LEU A 63 15.01 5.34 -3.49
N PHE A 64 14.49 4.36 -4.18
CA PHE A 64 14.15 4.41 -5.59
C PHE A 64 12.64 4.57 -5.72
N VAL A 65 12.19 5.54 -6.51
CA VAL A 65 10.79 5.93 -6.62
C VAL A 65 10.38 5.91 -8.08
N ALA A 66 9.46 5.05 -8.46
CA ALA A 66 8.93 4.99 -9.82
C ALA A 66 7.97 6.17 -10.05
N ALA A 67 8.42 7.19 -10.74
CA ALA A 67 7.62 8.34 -11.14
C ALA A 67 6.94 8.08 -12.49
N LEU A 68 5.88 7.26 -12.46
CA LEU A 68 5.17 6.73 -13.63
C LEU A 68 4.80 7.83 -14.63
N GLY A 69 4.10 8.87 -14.16
CA GLY A 69 3.63 9.96 -15.00
C GLY A 69 4.75 10.85 -15.55
N ASN A 70 5.93 10.81 -14.92
CA ASN A 70 7.13 11.56 -15.33
C ASN A 70 8.05 10.75 -16.27
N GLY A 71 7.86 9.42 -16.33
CA GLY A 71 8.72 8.53 -17.10
C GLY A 71 10.14 8.40 -16.55
N THR A 72 10.28 8.46 -15.22
CA THR A 72 11.56 8.44 -14.51
C THR A 72 11.53 7.52 -13.30
N VAL A 73 12.70 7.08 -12.86
CA VAL A 73 12.91 6.59 -11.48
C VAL A 73 13.77 7.60 -10.76
N GLU A 74 13.24 8.16 -9.68
CA GLU A 74 13.93 9.11 -8.83
C GLU A 74 14.77 8.40 -7.78
N VAL A 75 15.99 8.85 -7.54
CA VAL A 75 16.86 8.34 -6.48
C VAL A 75 16.94 9.37 -5.36
N VAL A 76 16.47 8.99 -4.19
CA VAL A 76 16.47 9.85 -3.00
C VAL A 76 17.59 9.43 -2.07
N ASP A 77 18.43 10.37 -1.65
CA ASP A 77 19.40 10.21 -0.57
C ASP A 77 18.68 10.40 0.76
N LEU A 78 18.47 9.30 1.50
CA LEU A 78 17.75 9.33 2.78
C LEU A 78 18.53 10.04 3.89
N LYS A 79 19.88 10.11 3.80
CA LYS A 79 20.71 10.82 4.77
C LYS A 79 20.55 12.32 4.63
N LYS A 80 20.60 12.81 3.39
CA LYS A 80 20.42 14.24 3.11
C LYS A 80 18.93 14.60 3.08
N GLY A 81 18.07 13.67 2.65
CA GLY A 81 16.65 13.84 2.44
C GLY A 81 16.36 14.74 1.25
N GLU A 82 17.00 14.46 0.14
CA GLU A 82 16.84 15.15 -1.13
C GLU A 82 16.97 14.16 -2.29
N ARG A 83 16.45 14.53 -3.46
CA ARG A 83 16.69 13.79 -4.68
C ARG A 83 18.15 13.94 -5.09
N SER A 84 18.86 12.84 -5.31
CA SER A 84 20.28 12.80 -5.64
C SER A 84 20.56 12.47 -7.10
N ALA A 85 19.67 11.72 -7.76
CA ALA A 85 19.81 11.30 -9.15
C ALA A 85 18.45 10.92 -9.74
N GLU A 86 18.41 10.64 -11.04
CA GLU A 86 17.23 10.15 -11.74
C GLU A 86 17.63 9.26 -12.94
N ILE A 87 16.78 8.27 -13.26
CA ILE A 87 16.82 7.50 -14.51
C ILE A 87 15.69 8.02 -15.40
N LYS A 88 15.99 8.39 -16.65
CA LYS A 88 15.05 8.99 -17.61
C LYS A 88 14.72 8.07 -18.78
N GLY A 89 13.65 8.44 -19.50
CA GLY A 89 13.29 7.80 -20.77
C GLY A 89 12.59 6.46 -20.59
N LEU A 90 11.95 6.28 -19.45
CA LEU A 90 11.11 5.12 -19.16
C LEU A 90 9.69 5.36 -19.67
N LYS A 91 8.99 4.28 -19.95
CA LYS A 91 7.59 4.30 -20.38
C LYS A 91 6.69 3.79 -19.27
N GLU A 92 6.12 4.73 -18.51
CA GLU A 92 5.25 4.40 -17.36
C GLU A 92 5.94 3.39 -16.41
N PRO A 93 7.07 3.77 -15.76
CA PRO A 93 7.71 2.90 -14.78
C PRO A 93 6.78 2.69 -13.59
N GLN A 94 6.51 1.44 -13.24
CA GLN A 94 5.61 1.02 -12.17
C GLN A 94 6.38 0.28 -11.07
N GLY A 95 6.80 -0.95 -11.35
CA GLY A 95 7.55 -1.75 -10.42
C GLY A 95 9.02 -1.38 -10.37
N VAL A 96 9.56 -1.27 -9.17
CA VAL A 96 10.98 -1.06 -8.95
C VAL A 96 11.47 -1.96 -7.83
N TYR A 97 12.63 -2.61 -8.01
CA TYR A 97 13.25 -3.46 -7.00
C TYR A 97 14.78 -3.34 -7.05
N TYR A 98 15.39 -2.97 -5.93
CA TYR A 98 16.85 -2.98 -5.78
C TYR A 98 17.29 -4.26 -5.06
N ASN A 99 18.15 -5.02 -5.71
CA ASN A 99 18.72 -6.23 -5.13
C ASN A 99 20.10 -5.92 -4.54
N ALA A 100 20.17 -5.78 -3.21
CA ALA A 100 21.41 -5.48 -2.50
C ALA A 100 22.48 -6.60 -2.63
N LYS A 101 22.09 -7.84 -2.99
CA LYS A 101 23.02 -8.96 -3.12
C LYS A 101 23.92 -8.84 -4.35
N ASN A 102 23.38 -8.34 -5.45
CA ASN A 102 24.12 -8.19 -6.72
C ASN A 102 24.30 -6.71 -7.14
N GLY A 103 23.72 -5.78 -6.40
CA GLY A 103 23.79 -4.35 -6.69
C GLY A 103 23.02 -3.92 -7.93
N GLU A 104 21.99 -4.65 -8.32
CA GLU A 104 21.16 -4.36 -9.50
C GLU A 104 19.84 -3.72 -9.13
N LEU A 105 19.41 -2.78 -9.98
CA LEU A 105 18.11 -2.16 -9.92
C LEU A 105 17.25 -2.63 -11.08
N TYR A 106 16.13 -3.25 -10.78
CA TYR A 106 15.14 -3.74 -11.73
C TYR A 106 14.00 -2.74 -11.82
N VAL A 107 13.64 -2.34 -13.05
CA VAL A 107 12.56 -1.39 -13.32
C VAL A 107 11.60 -1.98 -14.33
N ALA A 108 10.39 -2.27 -13.90
CA ALA A 108 9.30 -2.70 -14.76
C ALA A 108 8.54 -1.47 -15.29
N SER A 109 8.22 -1.49 -16.57
CA SER A 109 7.54 -0.38 -17.26
C SER A 109 6.29 -0.88 -17.95
N GLY A 110 5.12 -0.38 -17.52
CA GLY A 110 3.82 -0.77 -18.07
C GLY A 110 3.62 -0.30 -19.51
N GLY A 111 4.09 0.90 -19.83
CA GLY A 111 3.83 1.52 -21.14
C GLY A 111 4.55 0.84 -22.33
N ASP A 112 5.57 0.03 -22.09
CA ASP A 112 6.24 -0.73 -23.14
C ASP A 112 6.48 -2.22 -22.78
N GLY A 113 5.96 -2.67 -21.65
CA GLY A 113 6.04 -4.08 -21.23
C GLY A 113 7.48 -4.56 -21.02
N THR A 114 8.40 -3.69 -20.59
CA THR A 114 9.81 -4.04 -20.42
C THR A 114 10.21 -4.15 -18.95
N LEU A 115 11.15 -5.05 -18.65
CA LEU A 115 11.96 -5.01 -17.44
C LEU A 115 13.36 -4.55 -17.82
N ARG A 116 13.80 -3.42 -17.25
CA ARG A 116 15.15 -2.91 -17.43
C ARG A 116 15.99 -3.17 -16.19
N ILE A 117 17.21 -3.67 -16.41
CA ILE A 117 18.16 -3.98 -15.34
C ILE A 117 19.29 -2.96 -15.41
N TYR A 118 19.48 -2.23 -14.33
CA TYR A 118 20.52 -1.21 -14.21
C TYR A 118 21.58 -1.63 -13.20
N ASP A 119 22.79 -1.15 -13.37
CA ASP A 119 23.75 -1.06 -12.28
C ASP A 119 23.20 -0.09 -11.23
N GLY A 120 22.94 -0.57 -10.03
CA GLY A 120 22.28 0.23 -9.00
C GLY A 120 23.15 1.33 -8.39
N THR A 121 24.46 1.36 -8.68
CA THR A 121 25.37 2.43 -8.23
C THR A 121 25.54 3.51 -9.30
N SER A 122 25.90 3.12 -10.51
CA SER A 122 26.13 4.06 -11.62
C SER A 122 24.85 4.44 -12.36
N LEU A 123 23.75 3.73 -12.13
CA LEU A 123 22.46 3.87 -12.79
C LEU A 123 22.54 3.66 -14.31
N THR A 124 23.56 2.93 -14.78
CA THR A 124 23.73 2.61 -16.20
C THR A 124 22.91 1.37 -16.58
N LEU A 125 22.18 1.45 -17.70
CA LEU A 125 21.41 0.34 -18.21
C LEU A 125 22.35 -0.81 -18.59
N ARG A 126 22.09 -2.01 -18.05
CA ARG A 126 22.81 -3.25 -18.37
C ARG A 126 22.06 -4.09 -19.39
N GLN A 127 20.74 -4.20 -19.20
CA GLN A 127 19.91 -5.10 -20.00
C GLN A 127 18.46 -4.64 -20.06
N THR A 128 17.77 -4.99 -21.15
CA THR A 128 16.32 -4.86 -21.30
C THR A 128 15.73 -6.21 -21.67
N LEU A 129 14.66 -6.59 -20.98
CA LEU A 129 13.88 -7.80 -21.25
C LEU A 129 12.48 -7.41 -21.67
N GLU A 130 11.99 -8.03 -22.75
CA GLU A 130 10.64 -7.79 -23.27
C GLU A 130 9.66 -8.80 -22.66
N PHE A 131 8.60 -8.29 -22.05
CA PHE A 131 7.45 -9.08 -21.57
C PHE A 131 6.21 -8.89 -22.43
N GLY A 132 6.25 -7.92 -23.32
CA GLY A 132 5.26 -7.70 -24.37
C GLY A 132 4.18 -6.70 -24.02
N ASP A 133 3.77 -6.59 -22.77
CA ASP A 133 2.70 -5.69 -22.32
C ASP A 133 2.78 -5.52 -20.82
N ASP A 134 2.46 -4.35 -20.31
CA ASP A 134 2.15 -3.98 -18.92
C ASP A 134 2.99 -4.73 -17.87
N ALA A 135 4.31 -4.50 -17.88
CA ALA A 135 5.20 -5.02 -16.85
C ALA A 135 5.08 -4.13 -15.60
N ASP A 136 4.69 -4.74 -14.48
CA ASP A 136 4.36 -4.03 -13.26
C ASP A 136 5.16 -4.57 -12.06
N ASN A 137 4.52 -5.13 -11.07
CA ASN A 137 5.11 -5.52 -9.81
C ASN A 137 6.35 -6.43 -9.97
N VAL A 138 7.40 -6.12 -9.20
CA VAL A 138 8.66 -6.87 -9.19
C VAL A 138 8.93 -7.40 -7.79
N ARG A 139 9.25 -8.69 -7.66
CA ARG A 139 9.63 -9.33 -6.40
C ARG A 139 10.83 -10.24 -6.59
N TYR A 140 11.64 -10.37 -5.55
CA TYR A 140 12.79 -11.28 -5.53
C TYR A 140 12.46 -12.54 -4.73
N GLU A 141 12.75 -13.69 -5.31
CA GLU A 141 12.65 -14.96 -4.64
C GLU A 141 14.03 -15.39 -4.10
N ALA A 142 14.17 -15.33 -2.79
CA ALA A 142 15.46 -15.57 -2.13
C ALA A 142 15.99 -17.01 -2.30
N ARG A 143 15.10 -18.00 -2.47
CA ARG A 143 15.47 -19.42 -2.60
C ARG A 143 16.09 -19.76 -3.94
N SER A 144 15.47 -19.30 -5.04
CA SER A 144 15.95 -19.56 -6.39
C SER A 144 16.94 -18.50 -6.88
N GLY A 145 16.90 -17.31 -6.28
CA GLY A 145 17.62 -16.14 -6.78
C GLY A 145 16.94 -15.49 -7.99
N HIS A 146 15.70 -15.88 -8.30
CA HIS A 146 14.96 -15.30 -9.41
C HIS A 146 14.31 -13.96 -9.03
N VAL A 147 14.17 -13.10 -10.02
CA VAL A 147 13.28 -11.95 -9.98
C VAL A 147 11.98 -12.33 -10.69
N LEU A 148 10.84 -12.10 -10.03
CA LEU A 148 9.52 -12.31 -10.59
C LEU A 148 8.93 -10.97 -11.00
N VAL A 149 8.31 -10.95 -12.19
CA VAL A 149 7.67 -9.76 -12.76
C VAL A 149 6.24 -10.09 -13.15
N GLY A 150 5.27 -9.37 -12.57
CA GLY A 150 3.89 -9.40 -13.05
C GLY A 150 3.79 -8.68 -14.39
N TYR A 151 3.09 -9.26 -15.38
CA TYR A 151 3.00 -8.61 -16.69
C TYR A 151 1.78 -9.02 -17.51
N GLY A 152 1.39 -8.16 -18.41
CA GLY A 152 0.55 -8.39 -19.58
C GLY A 152 -0.81 -8.99 -19.30
N ASN A 153 -1.23 -9.86 -20.19
CA ASN A 153 -2.54 -10.50 -20.14
C ASN A 153 -2.61 -11.70 -19.18
N GLY A 154 -1.61 -11.86 -18.33
CA GLY A 154 -1.62 -12.81 -17.22
C GLY A 154 -0.39 -13.69 -17.16
N GLY A 155 0.61 -13.25 -16.42
CA GLY A 155 1.79 -14.05 -16.13
C GLY A 155 2.68 -13.45 -15.05
N LEU A 156 3.42 -14.33 -14.35
CA LEU A 156 4.59 -13.96 -13.58
C LEU A 156 5.82 -14.44 -14.35
N GLY A 157 6.59 -13.53 -14.92
CA GLY A 157 7.83 -13.83 -15.62
C GLY A 157 8.95 -14.12 -14.62
N LEU A 158 9.78 -15.08 -14.93
CA LEU A 158 10.91 -15.50 -14.11
C LEU A 158 12.21 -15.07 -14.78
N VAL A 159 13.02 -14.29 -14.07
CA VAL A 159 14.33 -13.82 -14.51
C VAL A 159 15.38 -14.37 -13.55
N ASP A 160 16.39 -15.06 -14.09
CA ASP A 160 17.48 -15.63 -13.27
C ASP A 160 18.54 -14.59 -12.87
N ALA A 161 19.49 -15.02 -12.05
CA ALA A 161 20.58 -14.17 -11.58
C ALA A 161 21.53 -13.67 -12.69
N SER A 162 21.48 -14.26 -13.89
CA SER A 162 22.22 -13.77 -15.07
C SER A 162 21.44 -12.74 -15.89
N GLY A 163 20.22 -12.41 -15.46
CA GLY A 163 19.32 -11.50 -16.16
C GLY A 163 18.59 -12.16 -17.33
N GLN A 164 18.52 -13.50 -17.40
CA GLN A 164 17.83 -14.18 -18.49
C GLN A 164 16.40 -14.57 -18.08
N LYS A 165 15.47 -14.39 -19.00
CA LYS A 165 14.10 -14.87 -18.85
C LYS A 165 14.09 -16.39 -18.97
N VAL A 166 13.81 -17.09 -17.85
CA VAL A 166 13.89 -18.56 -17.75
C VAL A 166 12.54 -19.24 -17.72
N GLY A 167 11.45 -18.50 -17.59
CA GLY A 167 10.12 -19.09 -17.58
C GLY A 167 9.00 -18.08 -17.34
N THR A 168 7.79 -18.61 -17.28
CA THR A 168 6.58 -17.86 -16.94
C THR A 168 5.65 -18.75 -16.17
N ILE A 169 5.03 -18.23 -15.12
CA ILE A 169 3.89 -18.83 -14.44
C ILE A 169 2.64 -18.23 -15.08
N PRO A 170 1.84 -19.02 -15.83
CA PRO A 170 0.68 -18.48 -16.51
C PRO A 170 -0.45 -18.16 -15.52
N LEU A 171 -1.07 -17.01 -15.70
CA LEU A 171 -2.30 -16.57 -15.06
C LEU A 171 -3.34 -16.28 -16.16
N ASN A 172 -4.63 -16.24 -15.81
CA ASN A 172 -5.67 -16.02 -16.83
C ASN A 172 -5.94 -14.53 -17.10
N SER A 173 -5.39 -13.64 -16.30
CA SER A 173 -5.48 -12.20 -16.51
C SER A 173 -4.34 -11.47 -15.78
N HIS A 174 -4.25 -10.17 -16.01
CA HIS A 174 -3.19 -9.32 -15.46
C HIS A 174 -3.08 -9.48 -13.94
N PRO A 175 -1.87 -9.81 -13.42
CA PRO A 175 -1.60 -9.80 -11.99
C PRO A 175 -1.30 -8.38 -11.52
N GLU A 176 -1.80 -8.06 -10.35
CA GLU A 176 -1.40 -6.90 -9.57
C GLU A 176 -0.40 -7.31 -8.48
N SER A 177 -0.45 -6.73 -7.30
CA SER A 177 0.46 -7.11 -6.21
C SER A 177 0.43 -8.61 -5.94
N PHE A 178 1.60 -9.17 -5.64
CA PHE A 178 1.74 -10.56 -5.23
C PHE A 178 2.75 -10.72 -4.09
N GLN A 179 2.59 -11.77 -3.29
CA GLN A 179 3.45 -12.11 -2.16
C GLN A 179 3.92 -13.55 -2.26
N LEU A 180 5.20 -13.77 -1.93
CA LEU A 180 5.82 -15.08 -1.90
C LEU A 180 5.92 -15.54 -0.44
N GLU A 181 5.51 -16.78 -0.16
CA GLU A 181 5.85 -17.41 1.11
C GLU A 181 7.32 -17.80 1.13
N GLU A 182 8.00 -17.49 2.22
CA GLU A 182 9.39 -17.91 2.42
C GLU A 182 9.45 -19.35 2.96
N GLY A 183 8.54 -19.74 3.82
CA GLY A 183 8.44 -21.06 4.45
C GLY A 183 7.87 -22.15 3.53
N ASP A 184 7.06 -21.80 2.53
CA ASP A 184 6.38 -22.74 1.62
C ASP A 184 6.63 -22.38 0.15
N SER A 185 5.97 -23.07 -0.77
CA SER A 185 6.10 -22.92 -2.22
C SER A 185 4.98 -22.09 -2.86
N ARG A 186 4.17 -21.39 -2.05
CA ARG A 186 3.04 -20.63 -2.59
C ARG A 186 3.40 -19.18 -2.94
N ILE A 187 2.71 -18.69 -3.96
CA ILE A 187 2.63 -17.26 -4.27
C ILE A 187 1.15 -16.89 -4.24
N PHE A 188 0.83 -15.83 -3.52
CA PHE A 188 -0.51 -15.23 -3.55
C PHE A 188 -0.49 -14.07 -4.52
N VAL A 189 -1.43 -14.04 -5.46
CA VAL A 189 -1.45 -13.05 -6.56
C VAL A 189 -2.83 -12.42 -6.63
N ASN A 190 -2.92 -11.11 -6.53
CA ASN A 190 -4.14 -10.38 -6.83
C ASN A 190 -4.43 -10.44 -8.33
N VAL A 191 -5.64 -10.86 -8.69
CA VAL A 191 -6.12 -10.91 -10.06
C VAL A 191 -7.47 -10.18 -10.14
N PRO A 192 -7.48 -8.83 -10.21
CA PRO A 192 -8.70 -8.03 -10.06
C PRO A 192 -9.79 -8.34 -11.09
N LYS A 193 -9.42 -8.65 -12.33
CA LYS A 193 -10.37 -9.02 -13.38
C LYS A 193 -11.08 -10.36 -13.12
N GLU A 194 -10.51 -11.20 -12.26
CA GLU A 194 -11.11 -12.46 -11.81
C GLU A 194 -11.79 -12.33 -10.45
N PHE A 195 -11.73 -11.14 -9.81
CA PHE A 195 -12.29 -10.87 -8.50
C PHE A 195 -11.77 -11.81 -7.41
N ALA A 196 -10.50 -12.18 -7.50
CA ALA A 196 -9.92 -13.23 -6.69
C ALA A 196 -8.43 -12.98 -6.37
N VAL A 197 -7.97 -13.69 -5.35
CA VAL A 197 -6.56 -13.98 -5.13
C VAL A 197 -6.28 -15.36 -5.72
N ALA A 198 -5.36 -15.45 -6.68
CA ALA A 198 -4.86 -16.71 -7.18
C ALA A 198 -3.77 -17.23 -6.23
N VAL A 199 -3.82 -18.52 -5.92
CA VAL A 199 -2.78 -19.24 -5.19
C VAL A 199 -1.98 -20.06 -6.17
N VAL A 200 -0.70 -19.80 -6.27
CA VAL A 200 0.21 -20.42 -7.23
C VAL A 200 1.17 -21.34 -6.49
N ASP A 201 1.34 -22.55 -7.01
CA ASP A 201 2.49 -23.40 -6.67
C ASP A 201 3.68 -23.00 -7.55
N ARG A 202 4.68 -22.35 -6.96
CA ARG A 202 5.84 -21.83 -7.69
C ARG A 202 6.81 -22.91 -8.17
N THR A 203 6.75 -24.13 -7.61
CA THR A 203 7.57 -25.26 -8.07
C THR A 203 6.98 -25.95 -9.29
N ARG A 204 5.64 -25.97 -9.39
CA ARG A 204 4.90 -26.52 -10.53
C ARG A 204 4.53 -25.48 -11.58
N HIS A 205 4.71 -24.20 -11.25
CA HIS A 205 4.31 -23.06 -12.08
C HIS A 205 2.82 -23.10 -12.47
N THR A 206 1.96 -23.45 -11.52
CA THR A 206 0.52 -23.60 -11.75
C THR A 206 -0.32 -22.94 -10.67
N VAL A 207 -1.47 -22.41 -11.07
CA VAL A 207 -2.51 -21.97 -10.14
C VAL A 207 -3.17 -23.20 -9.51
N ILE A 208 -3.14 -23.30 -8.19
CA ILE A 208 -3.70 -24.44 -7.42
C ILE A 208 -5.02 -24.10 -6.72
N ALA A 209 -5.32 -22.81 -6.52
CA ALA A 209 -6.57 -22.33 -5.95
C ALA A 209 -6.85 -20.89 -6.38
N LYS A 210 -8.14 -20.49 -6.25
CA LYS A 210 -8.58 -19.08 -6.38
C LYS A 210 -9.52 -18.78 -5.23
N TRP A 211 -9.22 -17.68 -4.50
CA TRP A 211 -10.01 -17.27 -3.34
C TRP A 211 -10.80 -16.01 -3.66
N GLY A 212 -12.10 -16.09 -3.53
CA GLY A 212 -12.99 -14.93 -3.66
C GLY A 212 -12.88 -14.00 -2.45
N LEU A 213 -13.23 -12.74 -2.66
CA LEU A 213 -13.08 -11.67 -1.65
C LEU A 213 -14.41 -11.21 -1.05
N ASP A 214 -15.41 -12.11 -0.99
CA ASP A 214 -16.71 -11.88 -0.35
C ASP A 214 -17.37 -10.55 -0.78
N TRP A 215 -17.66 -10.41 -2.08
CA TRP A 215 -18.31 -9.25 -2.69
C TRP A 215 -17.51 -7.93 -2.57
N THR A 216 -16.18 -8.03 -2.48
CA THR A 216 -15.27 -6.91 -2.64
C THR A 216 -14.44 -7.07 -3.90
N PHE A 217 -14.16 -5.98 -4.60
CA PHE A 217 -13.56 -5.96 -5.92
C PHE A 217 -12.45 -4.94 -6.01
N GLY A 218 -11.65 -5.01 -7.09
CA GLY A 218 -10.54 -4.09 -7.28
C GLY A 218 -9.46 -4.31 -6.22
N ASN A 219 -9.01 -5.56 -6.10
CA ASN A 219 -7.97 -6.01 -5.20
C ASN A 219 -6.60 -5.73 -5.85
N TYR A 220 -5.99 -4.61 -5.48
CA TYR A 220 -4.70 -4.17 -6.00
C TYR A 220 -3.56 -4.52 -5.05
N PRO A 221 -3.44 -3.90 -3.85
CA PRO A 221 -2.34 -4.18 -2.94
C PRO A 221 -2.58 -5.43 -2.10
N MET A 222 -1.49 -6.02 -1.63
CA MET A 222 -1.52 -7.04 -0.58
C MET A 222 -0.26 -7.05 0.27
N ALA A 223 -0.40 -7.52 1.52
CA ALA A 223 0.70 -7.83 2.42
C ALA A 223 0.48 -9.18 3.07
N LEU A 224 1.57 -9.86 3.45
CA LEU A 224 1.55 -11.19 4.03
C LEU A 224 2.12 -11.17 5.46
N ASP A 225 1.37 -11.71 6.40
CA ASP A 225 1.85 -12.19 7.68
C ASP A 225 1.93 -13.72 7.61
N GLU A 226 3.11 -14.22 7.26
CA GLU A 226 3.32 -15.65 7.09
C GLU A 226 3.27 -16.39 8.44
N ALA A 227 3.74 -15.74 9.51
CA ALA A 227 3.79 -16.34 10.86
C ALA A 227 2.40 -16.68 11.38
N ASP A 228 1.44 -15.77 11.21
CA ASP A 228 0.06 -15.95 11.65
C ASP A 228 -0.87 -16.42 10.51
N LYS A 229 -0.30 -16.69 9.33
CA LYS A 229 -1.04 -17.15 8.15
C LYS A 229 -2.17 -16.20 7.74
N ARG A 230 -1.86 -14.91 7.62
CA ARG A 230 -2.80 -13.87 7.22
C ARG A 230 -2.33 -13.14 5.97
N LEU A 231 -3.25 -13.01 5.03
CA LEU A 231 -3.05 -12.19 3.83
C LEU A 231 -3.99 -10.99 3.91
N PHE A 232 -3.42 -9.79 3.86
CA PHE A 232 -4.12 -8.52 3.87
C PHE A 232 -4.28 -8.04 2.43
N VAL A 233 -5.52 -7.82 2.00
CA VAL A 233 -5.85 -7.42 0.63
C VAL A 233 -6.62 -6.12 0.65
N GLY A 234 -6.07 -5.07 0.03
CA GLY A 234 -6.77 -3.81 -0.18
C GLY A 234 -7.69 -3.89 -1.39
N CYS A 235 -8.98 -3.62 -1.18
CA CYS A 235 -10.00 -3.60 -2.23
C CYS A 235 -10.59 -2.20 -2.37
N ARG A 236 -10.91 -1.78 -3.62
CA ARG A 236 -11.44 -0.43 -3.90
C ARG A 236 -12.96 -0.37 -3.94
N LEU A 237 -13.66 -1.48 -4.20
CA LEU A 237 -15.11 -1.49 -4.44
C LEU A 237 -15.84 -2.61 -3.69
N PRO A 238 -16.51 -2.30 -2.56
CA PRO A 238 -16.32 -1.09 -1.75
C PRO A 238 -14.92 -1.04 -1.15
N ALA A 239 -14.47 0.14 -0.73
CA ALA A 239 -13.14 0.29 -0.11
C ALA A 239 -13.07 -0.53 1.20
N ARG A 240 -12.29 -1.60 1.18
CA ARG A 240 -12.15 -2.56 2.29
C ARG A 240 -10.73 -3.09 2.39
N LEU A 241 -10.29 -3.30 3.61
CA LEU A 241 -9.22 -4.23 3.93
C LEU A 241 -9.86 -5.60 4.19
N VAL A 242 -9.53 -6.58 3.35
CA VAL A 242 -9.96 -7.98 3.51
C VAL A 242 -8.79 -8.77 4.09
N VAL A 243 -9.02 -9.47 5.18
CA VAL A 243 -8.04 -10.36 5.82
C VAL A 243 -8.42 -11.80 5.52
N LEU A 244 -7.52 -12.53 4.87
CA LEU A 244 -7.71 -13.94 4.52
C LEU A 244 -6.83 -14.83 5.40
N ASN A 245 -7.32 -16.02 5.69
CA ASN A 245 -6.51 -17.12 6.20
C ASN A 245 -5.78 -17.80 5.02
N THR A 246 -4.45 -17.90 5.08
CA THR A 246 -3.66 -18.44 3.96
C THR A 246 -3.69 -19.96 3.83
N ASP A 247 -4.18 -20.70 4.84
CA ASP A 247 -4.37 -22.14 4.71
C ASP A 247 -5.68 -22.50 4.00
N SER A 248 -6.73 -21.69 4.20
CA SER A 248 -8.09 -22.03 3.73
C SER A 248 -8.64 -21.08 2.68
N GLY A 249 -8.09 -19.86 2.56
CA GLY A 249 -8.66 -18.79 1.74
C GLY A 249 -9.93 -18.15 2.33
N GLN A 250 -10.31 -18.51 3.56
CA GLN A 250 -11.48 -17.94 4.21
C GLN A 250 -11.23 -16.49 4.63
N VAL A 251 -12.26 -15.65 4.46
CA VAL A 251 -12.26 -14.27 4.97
C VAL A 251 -12.40 -14.29 6.49
N VAL A 252 -11.38 -13.76 7.17
CA VAL A 252 -11.33 -13.62 8.64
C VAL A 252 -11.94 -12.30 9.08
N ALA A 253 -11.61 -11.22 8.36
CA ALA A 253 -12.13 -9.89 8.65
C ALA A 253 -12.31 -9.09 7.35
N LYS A 254 -13.23 -8.11 7.40
CA LYS A 254 -13.50 -7.16 6.32
C LYS A 254 -13.85 -5.81 6.91
N LEU A 255 -12.92 -4.86 6.80
CA LEU A 255 -12.95 -3.58 7.49
C LEU A 255 -13.03 -2.42 6.50
N PRO A 256 -13.77 -1.34 6.80
CA PRO A 256 -13.71 -0.12 6.00
C PRO A 256 -12.29 0.45 5.98
N VAL A 257 -11.88 0.99 4.85
CA VAL A 257 -10.55 1.56 4.64
C VAL A 257 -10.63 2.80 3.76
N VAL A 258 -9.57 3.60 3.75
CA VAL A 258 -9.40 4.73 2.82
C VAL A 258 -9.60 4.27 1.38
N GLY A 259 -10.26 5.09 0.56
CA GLY A 259 -10.49 4.77 -0.85
C GLY A 259 -9.24 4.86 -1.72
N ASP A 260 -9.32 4.27 -2.92
CA ASP A 260 -8.25 4.27 -3.92
C ASP A 260 -6.93 3.70 -3.38
N THR A 261 -7.00 2.54 -2.66
CA THR A 261 -5.81 1.93 -2.06
C THR A 261 -4.93 1.29 -3.14
N ASP A 262 -3.61 1.45 -3.02
CA ASP A 262 -2.61 0.88 -3.93
C ASP A 262 -1.42 0.21 -3.23
N ASP A 263 -1.19 0.54 -1.95
CA ASP A 263 -0.20 -0.16 -1.14
C ASP A 263 -0.72 -0.54 0.25
N VAL A 264 -0.33 -1.75 0.68
CA VAL A 264 -0.58 -2.31 2.01
C VAL A 264 0.71 -2.91 2.53
N TYR A 265 1.05 -2.63 3.78
CA TYR A 265 2.22 -3.17 4.46
C TYR A 265 1.86 -3.74 5.82
N PHE A 266 2.51 -4.84 6.18
CA PHE A 266 2.43 -5.41 7.52
C PHE A 266 3.73 -5.15 8.29
N ASP A 267 3.59 -4.60 9.49
CA ASP A 267 4.68 -4.43 10.46
C ASP A 267 4.62 -5.58 11.47
N PRO A 268 5.50 -6.57 11.38
CA PRO A 268 5.47 -7.73 12.28
C PRO A 268 5.85 -7.39 13.72
N THR A 269 6.63 -6.31 13.93
CA THR A 269 7.08 -5.90 15.26
C THR A 269 5.93 -5.29 16.06
N ARG A 270 5.15 -4.40 15.43
CA ARG A 270 4.02 -3.71 16.06
C ARG A 270 2.68 -4.41 15.81
N ARG A 271 2.69 -5.39 14.90
CA ARG A 271 1.49 -6.06 14.38
C ARG A 271 0.49 -5.07 13.77
N PHE A 272 1.01 -4.09 13.07
CA PHE A 272 0.23 -3.09 12.35
C PHE A 272 0.11 -3.40 10.87
N VAL A 273 -1.04 -3.07 10.31
CA VAL A 273 -1.25 -3.04 8.86
C VAL A 273 -1.44 -1.59 8.44
N TYR A 274 -0.57 -1.09 7.59
CA TYR A 274 -0.66 0.25 7.00
C TYR A 274 -1.33 0.13 5.64
N VAL A 275 -2.40 0.86 5.42
CA VAL A 275 -3.12 0.90 4.14
C VAL A 275 -3.07 2.32 3.59
N ILE A 276 -2.40 2.51 2.46
CA ILE A 276 -2.22 3.81 1.83
C ILE A 276 -3.28 3.97 0.75
N GLY A 277 -4.01 5.09 0.75
CA GLY A 277 -5.08 5.34 -0.21
C GLY A 277 -5.08 6.72 -0.81
N GLY A 278 -5.38 6.76 -2.10
CA GLY A 278 -5.38 7.98 -2.93
C GLY A 278 -6.43 9.01 -2.56
N ASP A 279 -7.42 8.65 -1.75
CA ASP A 279 -8.34 9.61 -1.13
C ASP A 279 -7.65 10.50 -0.07
N GLY A 280 -6.35 10.30 0.14
CA GLY A 280 -5.47 11.18 0.91
C GLY A 280 -5.30 10.81 2.36
N ALA A 281 -5.17 9.52 2.67
CA ALA A 281 -4.89 9.06 4.02
C ALA A 281 -4.10 7.75 4.04
N VAL A 282 -3.50 7.48 5.21
CA VAL A 282 -3.03 6.16 5.62
C VAL A 282 -3.90 5.70 6.79
N ASP A 283 -4.54 4.55 6.63
CA ASP A 283 -5.20 3.85 7.72
C ASP A 283 -4.24 2.88 8.40
N VAL A 284 -4.33 2.81 9.72
CA VAL A 284 -3.56 1.88 10.53
C VAL A 284 -4.52 0.91 11.21
N PHE A 285 -4.28 -0.37 11.01
CA PHE A 285 -5.00 -1.44 11.70
C PHE A 285 -4.05 -2.19 12.61
N GLN A 286 -4.57 -2.73 13.70
CA GLN A 286 -3.83 -3.57 14.62
C GLN A 286 -4.36 -5.00 14.57
N MET A 287 -3.44 -5.95 14.49
CA MET A 287 -3.70 -7.36 14.72
C MET A 287 -3.42 -7.70 16.18
N SER A 288 -4.44 -7.70 17.04
CA SER A 288 -4.26 -8.11 18.45
C SER A 288 -3.98 -9.61 18.57
N ASP A 289 -4.58 -10.40 17.71
CA ASP A 289 -4.29 -11.80 17.46
C ASP A 289 -4.62 -12.15 15.99
N PRO A 290 -4.37 -13.40 15.52
CA PRO A 290 -4.62 -13.76 14.12
C PRO A 290 -6.06 -13.58 13.65
N ASN A 291 -7.04 -13.54 14.55
CA ASN A 291 -8.47 -13.45 14.20
C ASN A 291 -9.09 -12.08 14.48
N HIS A 292 -8.36 -11.18 15.13
CA HIS A 292 -8.87 -9.87 15.51
C HIS A 292 -8.02 -8.76 14.89
N CYS A 293 -8.62 -8.10 13.91
CA CYS A 293 -8.10 -6.94 13.21
C CYS A 293 -9.01 -5.75 13.50
N GLU A 294 -8.45 -4.64 13.97
CA GLU A 294 -9.22 -3.43 14.28
C GLU A 294 -8.55 -2.17 13.71
N HIS A 295 -9.36 -1.20 13.32
CA HIS A 295 -8.88 0.11 12.89
C HIS A 295 -8.47 0.93 14.11
N VAL A 296 -7.20 1.31 14.20
CA VAL A 296 -6.65 2.02 15.37
C VAL A 296 -6.25 3.45 15.09
N GLY A 297 -6.17 3.87 13.82
CA GLY A 297 -5.85 5.25 13.49
C GLY A 297 -5.87 5.57 12.01
N ARG A 298 -5.99 6.88 11.71
CA ARG A 298 -5.90 7.44 10.37
C ARG A 298 -5.02 8.66 10.38
N THR A 299 -4.09 8.74 9.44
CA THR A 299 -3.23 9.91 9.21
C THR A 299 -3.52 10.48 7.84
N ASN A 300 -3.91 11.76 7.79
CA ASN A 300 -4.14 12.44 6.51
C ASN A 300 -2.83 12.65 5.78
N THR A 301 -2.84 12.46 4.46
CA THR A 301 -1.71 12.66 3.55
C THR A 301 -2.04 13.74 2.52
N ALA A 302 -2.21 13.34 1.26
CA ALA A 302 -2.56 14.26 0.18
C ALA A 302 -3.37 13.53 -0.90
N SER A 303 -4.17 14.26 -1.67
CA SER A 303 -4.94 13.67 -2.77
C SER A 303 -4.04 12.96 -3.78
N GLY A 304 -4.35 11.72 -4.09
CA GLY A 304 -3.61 10.84 -5.00
C GLY A 304 -2.38 10.17 -4.39
N ALA A 305 -2.10 10.39 -3.09
CA ALA A 305 -1.03 9.71 -2.36
C ALA A 305 -1.49 8.28 -2.01
N ARG A 306 -1.29 7.34 -2.94
CA ARG A 306 -1.79 5.97 -2.84
C ARG A 306 -0.71 4.92 -2.69
N THR A 307 0.54 5.25 -3.02
CA THR A 307 1.69 4.36 -3.02
C THR A 307 2.74 4.80 -2.03
N GLY A 308 3.59 3.88 -1.60
CA GLY A 308 4.64 4.16 -0.63
C GLY A 308 5.53 2.94 -0.38
N LEU A 309 6.21 2.95 0.76
CA LEU A 309 7.03 1.83 1.23
C LEU A 309 7.18 1.88 2.75
N PHE A 310 6.91 0.78 3.42
CA PHE A 310 7.30 0.60 4.81
C PHE A 310 8.65 -0.11 4.88
N ILE A 311 9.61 0.48 5.59
CA ILE A 311 10.95 -0.08 5.81
C ILE A 311 11.09 -0.39 7.30
N PRO A 312 10.94 -1.66 7.72
CA PRO A 312 11.02 -2.06 9.14
C PRO A 312 12.33 -1.66 9.80
N ASP A 313 13.48 -1.86 9.12
CA ASP A 313 14.82 -1.56 9.65
C ASP A 313 15.03 -0.07 9.96
N LEU A 314 14.20 0.79 9.42
CA LEU A 314 14.26 2.24 9.66
C LEU A 314 13.13 2.73 10.56
N ASP A 315 12.14 1.90 10.89
CA ASP A 315 10.87 2.30 11.52
C ASP A 315 10.20 3.45 10.76
N ARG A 316 10.17 3.38 9.43
CA ARG A 316 9.66 4.46 8.57
C ARG A 316 8.66 3.96 7.53
N LEU A 317 7.60 4.73 7.39
CA LEU A 317 6.68 4.64 6.26
C LEU A 317 6.91 5.85 5.35
N PHE A 318 7.23 5.58 4.09
CA PHE A 318 7.37 6.57 3.03
C PHE A 318 6.10 6.57 2.21
N VAL A 319 5.56 7.75 1.89
CA VAL A 319 4.33 7.90 1.10
C VAL A 319 4.56 8.87 -0.05
N ALA A 320 4.25 8.42 -1.27
CA ALA A 320 4.35 9.25 -2.47
C ALA A 320 3.18 10.23 -2.57
N VAL A 321 3.49 11.49 -2.72
CA VAL A 321 2.52 12.53 -3.08
C VAL A 321 2.78 12.94 -4.53
N PRO A 322 1.84 12.71 -5.46
CA PRO A 322 1.99 13.12 -6.85
C PRO A 322 1.84 14.64 -7.03
N HIS A 323 2.40 15.20 -8.10
CA HIS A 323 2.09 16.57 -8.50
C HIS A 323 0.63 16.68 -8.95
N ARG A 324 -0.10 17.64 -8.38
CA ARG A 324 -1.49 17.97 -8.78
C ARG A 324 -1.77 19.45 -8.57
N GLY A 325 -1.86 20.22 -9.64
CA GLY A 325 -2.11 21.66 -9.56
C GLY A 325 -1.03 22.38 -8.74
N SER A 326 -1.38 22.93 -7.58
CA SER A 326 -0.39 23.56 -6.67
C SER A 326 0.32 22.58 -5.72
N GLN A 327 -0.12 21.31 -5.66
CA GLN A 327 0.51 20.28 -4.85
C GLN A 327 1.80 19.80 -5.54
N ALA A 328 2.96 20.08 -4.94
CA ALA A 328 4.24 19.59 -5.45
C ALA A 328 4.39 18.07 -5.22
N ALA A 329 5.06 17.41 -6.17
CA ALA A 329 5.48 16.03 -5.97
C ALA A 329 6.49 15.94 -4.82
N LYS A 330 6.29 14.99 -3.91
CA LYS A 330 7.15 14.78 -2.75
C LYS A 330 6.99 13.39 -2.15
N VAL A 331 7.94 13.01 -1.32
CA VAL A 331 7.84 11.85 -0.43
C VAL A 331 7.64 12.34 1.00
N LEU A 332 6.56 11.92 1.64
CA LEU A 332 6.32 12.09 3.06
C LEU A 332 7.03 10.97 3.81
N VAL A 333 7.79 11.32 4.85
CA VAL A 333 8.51 10.36 5.69
C VAL A 333 7.87 10.36 7.06
N TYR A 334 7.20 9.28 7.40
CA TYR A 334 6.59 9.09 8.70
C TYR A 334 7.42 8.14 9.56
N ARG A 335 7.64 8.50 10.81
CA ARG A 335 8.08 7.56 11.83
C ARG A 335 6.88 6.77 12.31
N THR A 336 7.04 5.45 12.39
CA THR A 336 6.07 4.56 13.01
C THR A 336 6.33 4.50 14.53
N THR A 337 5.27 4.60 15.32
CA THR A 337 5.34 4.58 16.78
C THR A 337 4.51 3.43 17.34
N GLU A 338 4.85 2.94 18.51
CA GLU A 338 4.05 1.94 19.19
C GLU A 338 2.71 2.55 19.64
N SER A 339 1.65 1.73 19.64
CA SER A 339 0.41 2.09 20.34
C SER A 339 0.72 2.30 21.82
N ALA A 340 0.27 3.41 22.39
CA ALA A 340 0.29 3.54 23.85
C ALA A 340 -0.59 2.40 24.42
N ARG A 341 0.05 1.52 25.18
CA ARG A 341 -0.65 0.44 25.92
C ARG A 341 -1.52 0.99 27.01
#